data_bcd89720fbf2e7262a18b54211611c48
#
_entry.id   bcd89720fbf2e7262a18b54211611c48
#
_cell.length_a   1.000
_cell.length_b   1.000
_cell.length_c   1.000
_cell.angle_alpha   90.00
_cell.angle_beta   90.00
_cell.angle_gamma   90.00
#
_symmetry.space_group_name_H-M   'P 1'
#
loop_
_entity.id
_entity.type
_entity.pdbx_description
1 polymer ?
#
loop_
_entity_poly.entity_id
_entity_poly.type
_entity_poly.pdbx_seq_one_letter_code
_entity_poly.pdbx_strand_id
1 'polypeptide(L)'
;LLDDGDVRRWYSNVARGSRVTADVYLRRLGSFCEHFNVTPKQLIALGESELYNMLLDYVSHLENNGCAGSYIESALKAVKSWLAHNGIEVKRKIKIRGADDTPSLRDERVPTQDELRRILLSADKKARVACVLVAHSGLRLMTLGNYTGTDGLRIKDFPEMRVENGQVTFDKTQQWLSLGLS
;
A
#
# COMPACT_ATOMS: atom_id res chain seq x y z
N LEU A 1 20.30 3.62 -0.52
CA LEU A 1 19.77 4.35 0.66
C LEU A 1 19.96 3.58 1.96
N LEU A 2 19.61 2.29 2.01
CA LEU A 2 19.72 1.48 3.26
C LEU A 2 21.18 1.18 3.70
N ASP A 3 22.16 1.48 2.90
CA ASP A 3 23.58 1.43 3.29
C ASP A 3 23.92 2.54 4.30
N ASP A 4 23.18 3.64 4.28
CA ASP A 4 23.27 4.70 5.28
C ASP A 4 22.63 4.26 6.60
N GLY A 5 23.40 4.37 7.69
CA GLY A 5 22.96 3.93 9.02
C GLY A 5 21.79 4.74 9.59
N ASP A 6 21.68 6.04 9.26
CA ASP A 6 20.60 6.91 9.74
C ASP A 6 19.29 6.58 9.00
N VAL A 7 19.37 6.40 7.68
CA VAL A 7 18.23 5.96 6.86
C VAL A 7 17.73 4.60 7.33
N ARG A 8 18.63 3.68 7.66
CA ARG A 8 18.27 2.36 8.18
C ARG A 8 17.55 2.44 9.53
N ARG A 9 17.99 3.31 10.44
CA ARG A 9 17.33 3.54 11.73
C ARG A 9 15.92 4.13 11.54
N TRP A 10 15.79 5.15 10.70
CA TRP A 10 14.50 5.72 10.35
C TRP A 10 13.57 4.67 9.72
N TYR A 11 14.03 3.93 8.71
CA TYR A 11 13.27 2.86 8.07
C TYR A 11 12.78 1.84 9.09
N SER A 12 13.66 1.35 9.97
CA SER A 12 13.32 0.38 11.00
C SER A 12 12.28 0.92 11.99
N ASN A 13 12.36 2.21 12.32
CA ASN A 13 11.37 2.85 13.19
C ASN A 13 9.98 2.92 12.53
N VAL A 14 9.89 3.33 11.27
CA VAL A 14 8.63 3.35 10.51
C VAL A 14 8.08 1.93 10.34
N ALA A 15 8.94 0.96 10.09
CA ALA A 15 8.57 -0.44 9.88
C ALA A 15 7.97 -1.11 11.14
N ARG A 16 8.27 -0.62 12.35
CA ARG A 16 7.59 -1.07 13.58
C ARG A 16 6.08 -0.79 13.55
N GLY A 17 5.67 0.29 12.92
CA GLY A 17 4.25 0.59 12.71
C GLY A 17 3.68 -0.14 11.49
N SER A 18 4.40 -0.10 10.37
CA SER A 18 3.99 -0.77 9.13
C SER A 18 5.17 -0.93 8.18
N ARG A 19 5.51 -2.16 7.84
CA ARG A 19 6.57 -2.47 6.87
C ARG A 19 6.23 -1.95 5.47
N VAL A 20 4.97 -2.09 5.06
CA VAL A 20 4.50 -1.56 3.77
C VAL A 20 4.70 -0.05 3.69
N THR A 21 4.37 0.67 4.76
CA THR A 21 4.58 2.13 4.84
C THR A 21 6.06 2.47 4.77
N ALA A 22 6.92 1.73 5.47
CA ALA A 22 8.37 1.94 5.43
C ALA A 22 8.94 1.75 4.03
N ASP A 23 8.52 0.69 3.32
CA ASP A 23 8.94 0.42 1.94
C ASP A 23 8.47 1.52 0.98
N VAL A 24 7.25 2.01 1.14
CA VAL A 24 6.72 3.14 0.36
C VAL A 24 7.51 4.41 0.64
N TYR A 25 7.74 4.72 1.91
CA TYR A 25 8.47 5.92 2.33
C TYR A 25 9.91 5.91 1.85
N LEU A 26 10.59 4.77 1.92
CA LEU A 26 11.96 4.63 1.42
C LEU A 26 12.06 4.95 -0.07
N ARG A 27 11.13 4.39 -0.87
CA ARG A 27 11.08 4.66 -2.32
C ARG A 27 10.78 6.12 -2.62
N ARG A 28 9.83 6.75 -1.90
CA ARG A 28 9.47 8.15 -2.09
C ARG A 28 10.62 9.10 -1.73
N LEU A 29 11.31 8.82 -0.60
CA LEU A 29 12.51 9.57 -0.23
C LEU A 29 13.60 9.42 -1.29
N GLY A 30 13.79 8.20 -1.82
CA GLY A 30 14.72 7.94 -2.91
C GLY A 30 14.42 8.78 -4.15
N SER A 31 13.18 8.73 -4.63
CA SER A 31 12.75 9.52 -5.80
C SER A 31 12.92 11.04 -5.60
N PHE A 32 12.67 11.54 -4.39
CA PHE A 32 12.93 12.95 -4.06
C PHE A 32 14.43 13.28 -4.14
N CYS A 33 15.26 12.46 -3.53
CA CYS A 33 16.71 12.63 -3.53
C CYS A 33 17.29 12.55 -4.95
N GLU A 34 16.82 11.63 -5.76
CA GLU A 34 17.22 11.49 -7.16
C GLU A 34 16.83 12.70 -8.00
N HIS A 35 15.61 13.22 -7.81
CA HIS A 35 15.13 14.40 -8.54
C HIS A 35 15.99 15.63 -8.32
N PHE A 36 16.46 15.86 -7.10
CA PHE A 36 17.30 17.01 -6.76
C PHE A 36 18.81 16.68 -6.79
N ASN A 37 19.17 15.45 -7.10
CA ASN A 37 20.56 14.96 -7.06
C ASN A 37 21.25 15.24 -5.70
N VAL A 38 20.52 14.94 -4.61
CA VAL A 38 21.00 15.09 -3.23
C VAL A 38 20.91 13.77 -2.47
N THR A 39 21.72 13.64 -1.44
CA THR A 39 21.60 12.52 -0.50
C THR A 39 20.65 12.86 0.66
N PRO A 40 20.08 11.86 1.35
CA PRO A 40 19.30 12.11 2.56
C PRO A 40 20.04 12.92 3.63
N LYS A 41 21.36 12.76 3.75
CA LYS A 41 22.20 13.55 4.66
C LYS A 41 22.30 15.01 4.28
N GLN A 42 22.41 15.30 2.99
CA GLN A 42 22.46 16.68 2.50
C GLN A 42 21.13 17.40 2.79
N LEU A 43 19.99 16.70 2.70
CA LEU A 43 18.70 17.29 3.03
C LEU A 43 18.61 17.81 4.49
N ILE A 44 19.18 17.09 5.44
CA ILE A 44 19.14 17.51 6.85
C ILE A 44 20.12 18.65 7.18
N ALA A 45 21.04 18.95 6.28
CA ALA A 45 21.97 20.07 6.41
C ALA A 45 21.41 21.39 5.85
N LEU A 46 20.27 21.33 5.13
CA LEU A 46 19.65 22.52 4.50
C LEU A 46 18.85 23.31 5.51
N GLY A 47 18.72 24.63 5.25
CA GLY A 47 17.85 25.50 6.02
C GLY A 47 16.37 25.26 5.75
N GLU A 48 15.49 25.62 6.71
CA GLU A 48 14.03 25.44 6.60
C GLU A 48 13.45 26.06 5.31
N SER A 49 13.92 27.24 4.93
CA SER A 49 13.43 27.93 3.72
C SER A 49 13.81 27.18 2.43
N GLU A 50 15.01 26.64 2.39
CA GLU A 50 15.49 25.87 1.24
C GLU A 50 14.74 24.55 1.11
N LEU A 51 14.58 23.81 2.21
CA LEU A 51 13.76 22.61 2.26
C LEU A 51 12.32 22.87 1.82
N TYR A 52 11.73 23.97 2.29
CA TYR A 52 10.37 24.35 1.91
C TYR A 52 10.26 24.61 0.39
N ASN A 53 11.22 25.34 -0.18
CA ASN A 53 11.25 25.61 -1.62
C ASN A 53 11.41 24.31 -2.42
N MET A 54 12.33 23.45 -2.03
CA MET A 54 12.50 22.12 -2.68
C MET A 54 11.21 21.29 -2.65
N LEU A 55 10.50 21.31 -1.52
CA LEU A 55 9.22 20.59 -1.42
C LEU A 55 8.14 21.20 -2.33
N LEU A 56 8.09 22.55 -2.47
CA LEU A 56 7.16 23.22 -3.41
C LEU A 56 7.50 22.89 -4.87
N ASP A 57 8.78 22.94 -5.23
CA ASP A 57 9.24 22.64 -6.57
C ASP A 57 8.95 21.17 -6.95
N TYR A 58 9.12 20.28 -5.97
CA TYR A 58 8.79 18.86 -6.18
C TYR A 58 7.30 18.63 -6.36
N VAL A 59 6.44 19.32 -5.59
CA VAL A 59 4.97 19.29 -5.79
C VAL A 59 4.63 19.75 -7.20
N SER A 60 5.17 20.89 -7.61
CA SER A 60 4.94 21.46 -8.95
C SER A 60 5.40 20.51 -10.05
N HIS A 61 6.56 19.87 -9.88
CA HIS A 61 7.07 18.86 -10.80
C HIS A 61 6.12 17.65 -10.93
N LEU A 62 5.66 17.11 -9.80
CA LEU A 62 4.75 15.97 -9.81
C LEU A 62 3.36 16.31 -10.38
N GLU A 63 2.83 17.51 -10.07
CA GLU A 63 1.57 18.01 -10.65
C GLU A 63 1.68 18.17 -12.17
N ASN A 64 2.78 18.74 -12.67
CA ASN A 64 3.03 18.90 -14.10
C ASN A 64 3.16 17.55 -14.82
N ASN A 65 3.63 16.52 -14.13
CA ASN A 65 3.68 15.15 -14.64
C ASN A 65 2.34 14.40 -14.50
N GLY A 66 1.26 15.06 -14.09
CA GLY A 66 -0.07 14.46 -13.98
C GLY A 66 -0.24 13.47 -12.83
N CYS A 67 0.63 13.52 -11.81
CA CYS A 67 0.49 12.65 -10.65
C CYS A 67 -0.75 13.00 -9.83
N ALA A 68 -1.45 11.98 -9.32
CA ALA A 68 -2.61 12.19 -8.44
C ALA A 68 -2.22 12.89 -7.14
N GLY A 69 -3.10 13.75 -6.61
CA GLY A 69 -2.84 14.50 -5.38
C GLY A 69 -2.50 13.60 -4.18
N SER A 70 -3.16 12.45 -4.05
CA SER A 70 -2.86 11.45 -3.02
C SER A 70 -1.45 10.85 -3.13
N TYR A 71 -0.95 10.70 -4.36
CA TYR A 71 0.43 10.26 -4.60
C TYR A 71 1.43 11.32 -4.12
N ILE A 72 1.18 12.60 -4.49
CA ILE A 72 2.01 13.73 -4.11
C ILE A 72 2.02 13.91 -2.58
N GLU A 73 0.86 13.81 -1.95
CA GLU A 73 0.74 13.83 -0.49
C GLU A 73 1.57 12.74 0.18
N SER A 74 1.50 11.51 -0.34
CA SER A 74 2.30 10.38 0.14
C SER A 74 3.81 10.64 -0.01
N ALA A 75 4.24 11.27 -1.11
CA ALA A 75 5.63 11.63 -1.33
C ALA A 75 6.11 12.67 -0.31
N LEU A 76 5.33 13.72 -0.08
CA LEU A 76 5.65 14.73 0.94
C LEU A 76 5.68 14.15 2.35
N LYS A 77 4.73 13.26 2.69
CA LYS A 77 4.71 12.56 3.99
C LYS A 77 6.00 11.79 4.23
N ALA A 78 6.54 11.12 3.21
CA ALA A 78 7.79 10.37 3.32
C ALA A 78 8.99 11.28 3.61
N VAL A 79 9.14 12.37 2.84
CA VAL A 79 10.24 13.33 3.04
C VAL A 79 10.13 14.02 4.40
N LYS A 80 8.93 14.49 4.77
CA LYS A 80 8.69 15.09 6.09
C LYS A 80 8.94 14.11 7.24
N SER A 81 8.62 12.83 7.08
CA SER A 81 8.93 11.79 8.06
C SER A 81 10.44 11.61 8.27
N TRP A 82 11.21 11.66 7.19
CA TRP A 82 12.68 11.64 7.27
C TRP A 82 13.23 12.88 7.98
N LEU A 83 12.76 14.08 7.61
CA LEU A 83 13.16 15.32 8.25
C LEU A 83 12.81 15.33 9.75
N ALA A 84 11.60 14.93 10.12
CA ALA A 84 11.15 14.83 11.51
C ALA A 84 11.96 13.83 12.32
N HIS A 85 12.37 12.71 11.74
CA HIS A 85 13.28 11.75 12.39
C HIS A 85 14.62 12.39 12.78
N ASN A 86 15.07 13.38 12.03
CA ASN A 86 16.29 14.14 12.27
C ASN A 86 16.04 15.47 13.03
N GLY A 87 14.87 15.64 13.63
CA GLY A 87 14.54 16.82 14.44
C GLY A 87 14.21 18.09 13.63
N ILE A 88 13.99 17.95 12.31
CA ILE A 88 13.67 19.07 11.41
C ILE A 88 12.18 19.06 11.12
N GLU A 89 11.49 20.17 11.41
CA GLU A 89 10.07 20.33 11.16
C GLU A 89 9.82 21.43 10.12
N VAL A 90 9.17 21.08 9.02
CA VAL A 90 8.68 22.06 8.03
C VAL A 90 7.27 22.47 8.42
N LYS A 91 7.16 23.60 9.13
CA LYS A 91 5.89 24.11 9.69
C LYS A 91 4.96 24.69 8.64
N ARG A 92 5.52 25.24 7.57
CA ARG A 92 4.75 25.89 6.51
C ARG A 92 3.88 24.86 5.76
N LYS A 93 2.59 25.23 5.58
CA LYS A 93 1.63 24.36 4.87
C LYS A 93 1.91 24.41 3.36
N ILE A 94 1.98 23.24 2.75
CA ILE A 94 2.07 23.08 1.30
C ILE A 94 0.69 22.61 0.83
N LYS A 95 0.11 23.35 -0.14
CA LYS A 95 -1.14 22.95 -0.78
C LYS A 95 -0.82 22.06 -1.99
N ILE A 96 -1.64 21.04 -2.21
CA ILE A 96 -1.54 20.10 -3.32
C ILE A 96 -2.86 20.13 -4.05
N ARG A 97 -2.81 20.26 -5.37
CA ARG A 97 -4.01 20.22 -6.21
C ARG A 97 -4.62 18.82 -6.16
N GLY A 98 -5.93 18.74 -5.90
CA GLY A 98 -6.64 17.47 -5.86
C GLY A 98 -6.22 16.53 -4.71
N ALA A 99 -5.62 17.06 -3.62
CA ALA A 99 -5.27 16.24 -2.46
C ALA A 99 -6.51 15.65 -1.76
N ASP A 100 -7.60 16.41 -1.78
CA ASP A 100 -8.89 16.01 -1.16
C ASP A 100 -9.82 15.31 -2.18
N ASP A 101 -9.38 15.15 -3.44
CA ASP A 101 -10.17 14.47 -4.44
C ASP A 101 -10.26 12.98 -4.09
N THR A 102 -11.49 12.49 -4.01
CA THR A 102 -11.72 11.04 -3.96
C THR A 102 -11.06 10.44 -5.21
N PRO A 103 -10.32 9.32 -5.08
CA PRO A 103 -9.78 8.64 -6.24
C PRO A 103 -10.88 8.50 -7.30
N SER A 104 -10.70 9.14 -8.44
CA SER A 104 -11.74 9.09 -9.47
C SER A 104 -11.78 7.68 -10.02
N LEU A 105 -12.88 6.99 -9.77
CA LEU A 105 -13.25 5.71 -10.38
C LEU A 105 -13.59 5.87 -11.85
N ARG A 106 -12.91 6.79 -12.57
CA ARG A 106 -13.31 7.22 -13.93
C ARG A 106 -13.53 6.07 -14.89
N ASP A 107 -12.75 5.01 -14.76
CA ASP A 107 -12.82 3.83 -15.63
C ASP A 107 -12.98 2.53 -14.82
N GLU A 108 -13.15 2.61 -13.50
CA GLU A 108 -13.38 1.45 -12.67
C GLU A 108 -14.86 1.08 -12.72
N ARG A 109 -15.14 -0.13 -13.11
CA ARG A 109 -16.47 -0.73 -13.05
C ARG A 109 -16.40 -2.14 -12.47
N VAL A 110 -17.49 -2.56 -11.89
CA VAL A 110 -17.63 -3.96 -11.48
C VAL A 110 -17.65 -4.83 -12.73
N PRO A 111 -16.81 -5.86 -12.83
CA PRO A 111 -16.85 -6.78 -13.96
C PRO A 111 -18.21 -7.49 -14.02
N THR A 112 -18.69 -7.72 -15.24
CA THR A 112 -19.86 -8.58 -15.46
C THR A 112 -19.54 -10.03 -15.05
N GLN A 113 -20.56 -10.86 -14.86
CA GLN A 113 -20.37 -12.27 -14.51
C GLN A 113 -19.48 -13.02 -15.54
N ASP A 114 -19.67 -12.74 -16.83
CA ASP A 114 -18.86 -13.35 -17.89
C ASP A 114 -17.40 -12.89 -17.86
N GLU A 115 -17.17 -11.62 -17.55
CA GLU A 115 -15.82 -11.08 -17.39
C GLU A 115 -15.14 -11.64 -16.16
N LEU A 116 -15.86 -11.71 -15.02
CA LEU A 116 -15.34 -12.33 -13.80
C LEU A 116 -14.99 -13.81 -14.06
N ARG A 117 -15.86 -14.54 -14.76
CA ARG A 117 -15.58 -15.92 -15.16
C ARG A 117 -14.32 -16.01 -16.01
N ARG A 118 -14.12 -15.14 -16.99
CA ARG A 118 -12.91 -15.13 -17.84
C ARG A 118 -11.67 -14.82 -17.02
N ILE A 119 -11.74 -13.87 -16.09
CA ILE A 119 -10.65 -13.55 -15.15
C ILE A 119 -10.28 -14.78 -14.33
N LEU A 120 -11.27 -15.46 -13.75
CA LEU A 120 -11.06 -16.64 -12.93
C LEU A 120 -10.47 -17.80 -13.73
N LEU A 121 -10.87 -17.99 -14.98
CA LEU A 121 -10.36 -19.06 -15.86
C LEU A 121 -8.92 -18.80 -16.31
N SER A 122 -8.53 -17.55 -16.52
CA SER A 122 -7.15 -17.16 -16.91
C SER A 122 -6.18 -17.11 -15.74
N ALA A 123 -6.67 -17.02 -14.51
CA ALA A 123 -5.83 -16.97 -13.31
C ALA A 123 -5.21 -18.33 -12.98
N ASP A 124 -3.98 -18.32 -12.44
CA ASP A 124 -3.40 -19.51 -11.83
C ASP A 124 -4.21 -19.99 -10.61
N LYS A 125 -3.92 -21.18 -10.09
CA LYS A 125 -4.69 -21.79 -8.98
C LYS A 125 -4.73 -20.90 -7.72
N LYS A 126 -3.61 -20.26 -7.37
CA LYS A 126 -3.52 -19.41 -6.16
C LYS A 126 -4.27 -18.10 -6.35
N ALA A 127 -4.04 -17.41 -7.46
CA ALA A 127 -4.75 -16.19 -7.81
C ALA A 127 -6.26 -16.42 -7.93
N ARG A 128 -6.67 -17.56 -8.52
CA ARG A 128 -8.08 -17.92 -8.66
C ARG A 128 -8.77 -18.04 -7.30
N VAL A 129 -8.16 -18.75 -6.34
CA VAL A 129 -8.72 -18.89 -4.98
C VAL A 129 -8.83 -17.51 -4.32
N ALA A 130 -7.78 -16.69 -4.39
CA ALA A 130 -7.79 -15.34 -3.83
C ALA A 130 -8.91 -14.47 -4.46
N CYS A 131 -9.02 -14.48 -5.80
CA CYS A 131 -10.06 -13.73 -6.51
C CYS A 131 -11.48 -14.21 -6.14
N VAL A 132 -11.70 -15.52 -6.02
CA VAL A 132 -13.01 -16.06 -5.61
C VAL A 132 -13.37 -15.58 -4.21
N LEU A 133 -12.44 -15.69 -3.25
CA LEU A 133 -12.67 -15.26 -1.87
C LEU A 133 -12.95 -13.75 -1.78
N VAL A 134 -12.21 -12.92 -2.51
CA VAL A 134 -12.46 -11.47 -2.54
C VAL A 134 -13.81 -11.15 -3.20
N ALA A 135 -14.08 -11.74 -4.37
CA ALA A 135 -15.26 -11.40 -5.15
C ALA A 135 -16.58 -11.89 -4.51
N HIS A 136 -16.59 -13.05 -3.86
CA HIS A 136 -17.80 -13.65 -3.32
C HIS A 136 -17.98 -13.42 -1.82
N SER A 137 -16.89 -13.21 -1.05
CA SER A 137 -16.99 -13.02 0.40
C SER A 137 -16.73 -11.58 0.83
N GLY A 138 -16.34 -10.68 -0.09
CA GLY A 138 -16.00 -9.30 0.22
C GLY A 138 -14.78 -9.16 1.14
N LEU A 139 -13.95 -10.19 1.24
CA LEU A 139 -12.76 -10.17 2.08
C LEU A 139 -11.72 -9.21 1.50
N ARG A 140 -11.04 -8.47 2.38
CA ARG A 140 -9.89 -7.67 1.98
C ARG A 140 -8.67 -8.57 1.74
N LEU A 141 -7.77 -8.19 0.83
CA LEU A 141 -6.55 -8.95 0.54
C LEU A 141 -5.71 -9.24 1.80
N MET A 142 -5.65 -8.30 2.74
CA MET A 142 -4.94 -8.48 4.02
C MET A 142 -5.50 -9.61 4.88
N THR A 143 -6.79 -9.93 4.73
CA THR A 143 -7.42 -11.07 5.42
C THR A 143 -6.97 -12.40 4.83
N LEU A 144 -6.68 -12.44 3.53
CA LEU A 144 -6.15 -13.63 2.87
C LEU A 144 -4.68 -13.88 3.24
N GLY A 145 -3.91 -12.82 3.43
CA GLY A 145 -2.53 -12.90 3.87
C GLY A 145 -1.92 -11.52 4.04
N ASN A 146 -1.08 -11.39 5.06
CA ASN A 146 -0.34 -10.16 5.27
C ASN A 146 0.89 -10.07 4.35
N TYR A 147 1.46 -8.85 4.25
CA TYR A 147 2.60 -8.56 3.37
C TYR A 147 3.84 -9.45 3.66
N THR A 148 4.03 -9.89 4.89
CA THR A 148 5.16 -10.72 5.30
C THR A 148 4.89 -12.22 5.16
N GLY A 149 3.66 -12.62 4.86
CA GLY A 149 3.26 -14.03 4.78
C GLY A 149 3.24 -14.76 6.12
N THR A 150 3.25 -14.03 7.24
CA THR A 150 3.27 -14.61 8.59
C THR A 150 1.87 -14.80 9.19
N ASP A 151 0.87 -14.10 8.63
CA ASP A 151 -0.53 -14.16 9.06
C ASP A 151 -1.46 -14.15 7.85
N GLY A 152 -2.68 -14.65 8.03
CA GLY A 152 -3.72 -14.74 7.00
C GLY A 152 -4.61 -15.93 7.22
N LEU A 153 -5.51 -16.14 6.27
CA LEU A 153 -6.48 -17.21 6.26
C LEU A 153 -5.78 -18.58 6.19
N ARG A 154 -6.12 -19.48 7.08
CA ARG A 154 -5.53 -20.82 7.20
C ARG A 154 -6.60 -21.88 7.09
N ILE A 155 -6.22 -23.10 6.73
CA ILE A 155 -7.15 -24.25 6.65
C ILE A 155 -7.91 -24.45 7.98
N LYS A 156 -7.25 -24.24 9.12
CA LYS A 156 -7.87 -24.32 10.45
C LYS A 156 -9.03 -23.33 10.70
N ASP A 157 -9.08 -22.26 9.91
CA ASP A 157 -10.14 -21.25 10.00
C ASP A 157 -11.44 -21.70 9.29
N PHE A 158 -11.41 -22.88 8.66
CA PHE A 158 -12.54 -23.56 8.03
C PHE A 158 -12.78 -24.88 8.78
N PRO A 159 -13.55 -24.86 9.88
CA PRO A 159 -13.72 -26.03 10.75
C PRO A 159 -14.35 -27.22 10.05
N GLU A 160 -15.13 -27.00 8.99
CA GLU A 160 -15.76 -28.00 8.17
C GLU A 160 -14.85 -28.60 7.08
N MET A 161 -13.67 -28.00 6.86
CA MET A 161 -12.74 -28.43 5.83
C MET A 161 -11.62 -29.31 6.42
N ARG A 162 -11.42 -30.48 5.86
CA ARG A 162 -10.33 -31.40 6.21
C ARG A 162 -9.46 -31.65 4.99
N VAL A 163 -8.16 -31.76 5.22
CA VAL A 163 -7.19 -32.13 4.18
C VAL A 163 -6.52 -33.42 4.61
N GLU A 164 -6.83 -34.51 3.92
CA GLU A 164 -6.26 -35.83 4.18
C GLU A 164 -5.67 -36.37 2.87
N ASN A 165 -4.42 -36.83 2.93
CA ASN A 165 -3.72 -37.42 1.76
C ASN A 165 -3.76 -36.54 0.49
N GLY A 166 -3.72 -35.19 0.66
CA GLY A 166 -3.78 -34.24 -0.46
C GLY A 166 -5.18 -34.05 -1.06
N GLN A 167 -6.20 -34.68 -0.48
CA GLN A 167 -7.61 -34.46 -0.84
C GLN A 167 -8.30 -33.55 0.17
N VAL A 168 -9.14 -32.67 -0.34
CA VAL A 168 -9.97 -31.77 0.48
C VAL A 168 -11.37 -32.39 0.61
N THR A 169 -11.79 -32.59 1.84
CA THR A 169 -13.15 -33.04 2.18
C THR A 169 -13.84 -32.02 3.04
N PHE A 170 -15.15 -31.91 2.89
CA PHE A 170 -15.99 -31.03 3.73
C PHE A 170 -16.91 -31.91 4.57
N ASP A 171 -16.99 -31.59 5.87
CA ASP A 171 -17.93 -32.23 6.77
C ASP A 171 -19.35 -31.75 6.43
N LYS A 172 -20.19 -32.66 5.90
CA LYS A 172 -21.54 -32.35 5.42
C LYS A 172 -22.58 -32.18 6.54
N THR A 173 -22.18 -32.29 7.78
CA THR A 173 -23.08 -32.30 8.94
C THR A 173 -23.53 -30.89 9.38
N GLN A 174 -22.95 -29.82 8.91
CA GLN A 174 -23.46 -28.47 9.10
C GLN A 174 -24.32 -28.05 7.91
N GLN A 175 -25.63 -28.03 8.11
CA GLN A 175 -26.55 -27.36 7.18
C GLN A 175 -26.10 -25.89 7.05
N TRP A 176 -25.77 -25.50 5.86
CA TRP A 176 -25.58 -24.09 5.54
C TRP A 176 -26.86 -23.35 5.91
N LEU A 177 -26.79 -22.49 6.91
CA LEU A 177 -27.83 -21.49 7.13
C LEU A 177 -27.92 -20.71 5.81
N SER A 178 -28.96 -20.96 5.06
CA SER A 178 -29.33 -20.18 3.90
C SER A 178 -29.44 -18.73 4.39
N LEU A 179 -28.46 -17.92 4.13
CA LEU A 179 -28.59 -16.47 4.17
C LEU A 179 -29.60 -16.13 3.07
N GLY A 180 -30.87 -16.08 3.47
CA GLY A 180 -31.93 -15.59 2.63
C GLY A 180 -31.61 -14.14 2.28
N LEU A 181 -31.14 -13.93 1.08
CA LEU A 181 -31.23 -12.64 0.42
C LEU A 181 -32.65 -12.58 -0.14
N SER A 182 -33.56 -11.98 0.64
CA SER A 182 -34.82 -11.43 0.17
C SER A 182 -34.57 -9.99 -0.28
#